data_4c83f045ad36351cc26b5eb75f90a0ef
#
_entry.id   4c83f045ad36351cc26b5eb75f90a0ef
#
_cell.length_a   1.000
_cell.length_b   1.000
_cell.length_c   1.000
_cell.angle_alpha   90.00
_cell.angle_beta   90.00
_cell.angle_gamma   90.00
#
_symmetry.space_group_name_H-M   'P 1'
#
loop_
_entity.id
_entity.type
_entity.pdbx_description
1 polymer ?
#
loop_
_entity_poly.entity_id
_entity_poly.type
_entity_poly.pdbx_seq_one_letter_code
_entity_poly.pdbx_strand_id
1 'polypeptide(L)'
;MSLKETYERDGFVKVPNLISDVQYPKLVAACERAIQRTRSGSWPHRRTLGKQFPPYGDENSDSWGVQLLMHPDLGEPVFAEWYCSDALVKTVKVLLACEEEDLQMGKLVFWPFIL
;
A
#
# COMPACT_ATOMS: atom_id res chain seq x y z
N MET A 1 8.83 -20.17 -17.17
CA MET A 1 9.25 -20.07 -15.77
C MET A 1 8.07 -19.64 -14.94
N SER A 2 7.83 -20.30 -13.82
CA SER A 2 6.72 -19.95 -12.94
C SER A 2 6.96 -18.62 -12.23
N LEU A 3 5.89 -18.02 -11.70
CA LEU A 3 5.95 -16.80 -10.92
C LEU A 3 6.91 -16.93 -9.72
N LYS A 4 6.80 -18.06 -9.03
CA LYS A 4 7.64 -18.37 -7.88
C LYS A 4 9.11 -18.53 -8.25
N GLU A 5 9.40 -19.24 -9.32
CA GLU A 5 10.78 -19.43 -9.81
C GLU A 5 11.41 -18.10 -10.19
N THR A 6 10.66 -17.23 -10.86
CA THR A 6 11.13 -15.88 -11.20
C THR A 6 11.45 -15.06 -9.95
N TYR A 7 10.55 -15.11 -8.97
CA TYR A 7 10.73 -14.40 -7.70
C TYR A 7 11.95 -14.92 -6.93
N GLU A 8 12.13 -16.22 -6.86
CA GLU A 8 13.28 -16.83 -6.16
C GLU A 8 14.60 -16.53 -6.85
N ARG A 9 14.62 -16.50 -8.18
CA ARG A 9 15.81 -16.16 -8.95
C ARG A 9 16.21 -14.68 -8.83
N ASP A 10 15.25 -13.77 -8.98
CA ASP A 10 15.50 -12.36 -9.18
C ASP A 10 15.32 -11.53 -7.90
N GLY A 11 14.67 -12.09 -6.88
CA GLY A 11 14.33 -11.37 -5.65
C GLY A 11 13.10 -10.47 -5.76
N PHE A 12 12.51 -10.41 -6.96
CA PHE A 12 11.25 -9.68 -7.22
C PHE A 12 10.52 -10.31 -8.39
N VAL A 13 9.26 -9.99 -8.53
CA VAL A 13 8.47 -10.40 -9.70
C VAL A 13 7.38 -9.40 -9.98
N LYS A 14 7.13 -9.12 -11.24
CA LYS A 14 6.01 -8.30 -11.70
C LYS A 14 4.81 -9.20 -11.98
N VAL A 15 3.71 -8.92 -11.32
CA VAL A 15 2.46 -9.64 -11.49
C VAL A 15 1.47 -8.74 -12.23
N PRO A 16 1.24 -8.99 -13.52
CA PRO A 16 0.29 -8.19 -14.29
C PRO A 16 -1.16 -8.49 -13.89
N ASN A 17 -2.03 -7.52 -14.09
CA ASN A 17 -3.49 -7.66 -13.91
C ASN A 17 -3.91 -8.04 -12.49
N LEU A 18 -3.11 -7.68 -11.49
CA LEU A 18 -3.44 -7.95 -10.08
C LEU A 18 -4.58 -7.06 -9.57
N ILE A 19 -4.73 -5.88 -10.16
CA ILE A 19 -5.85 -4.99 -9.87
C ILE A 19 -6.86 -5.10 -11.00
N SER A 20 -8.11 -5.43 -10.66
CA SER A 20 -9.18 -5.57 -11.65
C SER A 20 -9.55 -4.21 -12.27
N ASP A 21 -10.12 -4.24 -13.48
CA ASP A 21 -10.59 -3.03 -14.17
C ASP A 21 -11.71 -2.30 -13.39
N VAL A 22 -12.45 -3.03 -12.56
CA VAL A 22 -13.49 -2.46 -11.69
C VAL A 22 -12.87 -1.75 -10.48
N GLN A 23 -11.83 -2.33 -9.90
CA GLN A 23 -11.17 -1.77 -8.72
C GLN A 23 -10.23 -0.62 -9.03
N TYR A 24 -9.59 -0.65 -10.20
CA TYR A 24 -8.56 0.34 -10.56
C TYR A 24 -9.03 1.80 -10.43
N PRO A 25 -10.16 2.21 -11.04
CA PRO A 25 -10.61 3.59 -10.90
C PRO A 25 -10.99 3.96 -9.46
N LYS A 26 -11.50 3.01 -8.69
CA LYS A 26 -11.83 3.22 -7.27
C LYS A 26 -10.57 3.46 -6.43
N LEU A 27 -9.51 2.70 -6.70
CA LEU A 27 -8.22 2.86 -6.03
C LEU A 27 -7.59 4.20 -6.39
N VAL A 28 -7.61 4.59 -7.66
CA VAL A 28 -7.09 5.89 -8.10
C VAL A 28 -7.81 7.04 -7.41
N ALA A 29 -9.14 7.00 -7.40
CA ALA A 29 -9.95 8.04 -6.74
C ALA A 29 -9.68 8.10 -5.23
N ALA A 30 -9.55 6.96 -4.57
CA ALA A 30 -9.21 6.90 -3.15
C ALA A 30 -7.81 7.45 -2.86
N CYS A 31 -6.84 7.15 -3.73
CA CYS A 31 -5.49 7.72 -3.63
C CYS A 31 -5.52 9.24 -3.74
N GLU A 32 -6.24 9.78 -4.69
CA GLU A 32 -6.37 11.24 -4.86
C GLU A 32 -6.97 11.90 -3.62
N ARG A 33 -8.06 11.33 -3.08
CA ARG A 33 -8.68 11.84 -1.85
C ARG A 33 -7.73 11.78 -0.66
N ALA A 34 -7.01 10.68 -0.51
CA ALA A 34 -6.05 10.50 0.59
C ALA A 34 -4.88 11.49 0.48
N ILE A 35 -4.37 11.71 -0.73
CA ILE A 35 -3.31 12.69 -1.00
C ILE A 35 -3.79 14.11 -0.65
N GLN A 36 -4.95 14.50 -1.14
CA GLN A 36 -5.51 15.82 -0.85
C GLN A 36 -5.71 16.04 0.65
N ARG A 37 -6.25 15.05 1.33
CA ARG A 37 -6.48 15.08 2.77
C ARG A 37 -5.17 15.23 3.55
N THR A 38 -4.15 14.51 3.12
CA THR A 38 -2.82 14.58 3.74
C THR A 38 -2.20 15.95 3.53
N ARG A 39 -2.20 16.45 2.29
CA ARG A 39 -1.59 17.74 1.95
C ARG A 39 -2.34 18.95 2.51
N SER A 40 -3.63 18.83 2.75
CA SER A 40 -4.40 19.86 3.44
C SER A 40 -4.18 19.90 4.96
N GLY A 41 -3.49 18.90 5.50
CA GLY A 41 -3.23 18.78 6.93
C GLY A 41 -4.34 18.10 7.73
N SER A 42 -5.43 17.68 7.09
CA SER A 42 -6.55 17.03 7.80
C SER A 42 -6.31 15.55 8.10
N TRP A 43 -5.30 14.92 7.47
CA TRP A 43 -4.87 13.57 7.80
C TRP A 43 -3.58 13.62 8.60
N PRO A 44 -3.61 13.23 9.90
CA PRO A 44 -2.45 13.38 10.78
C PRO A 44 -1.33 12.38 10.55
N HIS A 45 -1.64 11.23 9.92
CA HIS A 45 -0.66 10.17 9.69
C HIS A 45 0.06 10.41 8.38
N ARG A 46 1.12 11.20 8.44
CA ARG A 46 1.90 11.58 7.27
C ARG A 46 3.39 11.35 7.51
N ARG A 47 4.09 11.10 6.44
CA ARG A 47 5.54 11.04 6.43
C ARG A 47 6.10 12.33 5.87
N THR A 48 7.02 12.94 6.58
CA THR A 48 7.75 14.13 6.14
C THR A 48 9.17 13.75 5.76
N LEU A 49 9.81 14.55 4.91
CA LEU A 49 11.19 14.30 4.48
C LEU A 49 12.21 14.72 5.53
N GLY A 50 11.84 15.61 6.42
CA GLY A 50 12.73 16.14 7.45
C GLY A 50 13.96 16.81 6.84
N LYS A 51 15.14 16.39 7.30
CA LYS A 51 16.43 16.93 6.83
C LYS A 51 17.21 15.98 5.92
N GLN A 52 16.63 14.83 5.60
CA GLN A 52 17.35 13.77 4.89
C GLN A 52 17.42 13.99 3.38
N PHE A 53 16.34 14.50 2.79
CA PHE A 53 16.23 14.72 1.33
C PHE A 53 15.63 16.09 1.04
N PRO A 54 16.02 16.72 -0.07
CA PRO A 54 15.35 17.94 -0.52
C PRO A 54 13.95 17.64 -1.09
N PRO A 55 12.98 18.54 -0.92
CA PRO A 55 13.07 19.78 -0.14
C PRO A 55 13.13 19.48 1.35
N TYR A 56 14.06 20.14 2.05
CA TYR A 56 14.24 19.91 3.48
C TYR A 56 13.14 20.53 4.32
N GLY A 57 12.86 19.90 5.44
CA GLY A 57 11.88 20.38 6.41
C GLY A 57 10.47 19.82 6.21
N ASP A 58 9.61 20.15 7.14
CA ASP A 58 8.26 19.61 7.25
C ASP A 58 7.19 20.57 6.75
N GLU A 59 7.60 21.72 6.23
CA GLU A 59 6.69 22.81 5.89
C GLU A 59 6.05 22.68 4.49
N ASN A 60 6.70 21.94 3.60
CA ASN A 60 6.19 21.76 2.24
C ASN A 60 5.21 20.58 2.19
N SER A 61 3.92 20.87 2.26
CA SER A 61 2.85 19.86 2.26
C SER A 61 2.84 18.99 0.99
N ASP A 62 3.34 19.50 -0.13
CA ASP A 62 3.42 18.72 -1.36
C ASP A 62 4.41 17.56 -1.29
N SER A 63 5.33 17.61 -0.35
CA SER A 63 6.30 16.54 -0.09
C SER A 63 5.81 15.49 0.92
N TRP A 64 4.66 15.73 1.56
CA TRP A 64 4.15 14.81 2.57
C TRP A 64 3.65 13.50 1.94
N GLY A 65 4.15 12.38 2.47
CA GLY A 65 3.69 11.06 2.09
C GLY A 65 2.50 10.61 2.92
N VAL A 66 1.57 9.95 2.26
CA VAL A 66 0.38 9.40 2.92
C VAL A 66 0.76 8.12 3.65
N GLN A 67 0.30 7.96 4.87
CA GLN A 67 0.47 6.73 5.65
C GLN A 67 -0.87 6.19 6.12
N LEU A 68 -0.88 4.89 6.46
CA LEU A 68 -2.01 4.19 7.05
C LEU A 68 -3.27 4.22 6.17
N LEU A 69 -3.11 3.84 4.90
CA LEU A 69 -4.20 3.86 3.91
C LEU A 69 -5.42 3.02 4.33
N MET A 70 -5.21 1.99 5.13
CA MET A 70 -6.29 1.12 5.60
C MET A 70 -6.81 1.49 6.99
N HIS A 71 -6.36 2.61 7.56
CA HIS A 71 -6.87 3.07 8.84
C HIS A 71 -8.35 3.45 8.74
N PRO A 72 -9.19 3.02 9.69
CA PRO A 72 -10.64 3.28 9.64
C PRO A 72 -10.99 4.76 9.53
N ASP A 73 -10.23 5.63 10.19
CA ASP A 73 -10.50 7.07 10.19
C ASP A 73 -10.25 7.73 8.83
N LEU A 74 -9.48 7.08 7.95
CA LEU A 74 -9.31 7.57 6.58
C LEU A 74 -10.61 7.41 5.79
N GLY A 75 -11.40 6.38 6.07
CA GLY A 75 -12.69 6.16 5.44
C GLY A 75 -12.61 5.72 3.98
N GLU A 76 -11.54 5.03 3.59
CA GLU A 76 -11.31 4.54 2.23
C GLU A 76 -11.25 3.01 2.22
N PRO A 77 -12.39 2.32 2.25
CA PRO A 77 -12.43 0.86 2.38
C PRO A 77 -11.82 0.11 1.19
N VAL A 78 -11.70 0.74 0.03
CA VAL A 78 -11.18 0.10 -1.19
C VAL A 78 -9.75 -0.41 -1.00
N PHE A 79 -8.93 0.24 -0.19
CA PHE A 79 -7.56 -0.23 0.07
C PHE A 79 -7.54 -1.57 0.79
N ALA A 80 -8.36 -1.72 1.83
CA ALA A 80 -8.49 -2.98 2.55
C ALA A 80 -9.14 -4.07 1.69
N GLU A 81 -10.15 -3.72 0.91
CA GLU A 81 -10.79 -4.64 -0.03
C GLU A 81 -9.79 -5.20 -1.04
N TRP A 82 -8.95 -4.35 -1.64
CA TRP A 82 -7.93 -4.80 -2.56
C TRP A 82 -6.86 -5.63 -1.85
N TYR A 83 -6.41 -5.18 -0.68
CA TYR A 83 -5.40 -5.89 0.12
C TYR A 83 -5.83 -7.30 0.49
N CYS A 84 -7.11 -7.50 0.75
CA CYS A 84 -7.70 -8.80 1.09
C CYS A 84 -8.33 -9.50 -0.13
N SER A 85 -8.10 -9.00 -1.35
CA SER A 85 -8.66 -9.60 -2.56
C SER A 85 -8.13 -11.01 -2.81
N ASP A 86 -8.96 -11.86 -3.40
CA ASP A 86 -8.57 -13.22 -3.75
C ASP A 86 -7.35 -13.26 -4.66
N ALA A 87 -7.27 -12.33 -5.62
CA ALA A 87 -6.14 -12.26 -6.54
C ALA A 87 -4.83 -11.99 -5.82
N LEU A 88 -4.81 -11.03 -4.90
CA LEU A 88 -3.61 -10.72 -4.11
C LEU A 88 -3.25 -11.86 -3.17
N VAL A 89 -4.22 -12.39 -2.43
CA VAL A 89 -4.02 -13.50 -1.50
C VAL A 89 -3.46 -14.74 -2.20
N LYS A 90 -4.02 -15.13 -3.34
CA LYS A 90 -3.51 -16.24 -4.15
C LYS A 90 -2.08 -16.02 -4.61
N THR A 91 -1.76 -14.82 -5.05
CA THR A 91 -0.40 -14.47 -5.47
C THR A 91 0.59 -14.60 -4.32
N VAL A 92 0.26 -14.06 -3.16
CA VAL A 92 1.10 -14.14 -1.96
C VAL A 92 1.30 -15.59 -1.52
N LYS A 93 0.26 -16.41 -1.54
CA LYS A 93 0.35 -17.85 -1.23
C LYS A 93 1.36 -18.57 -2.14
N VAL A 94 1.31 -18.28 -3.43
CA VAL A 94 2.25 -18.87 -4.39
C VAL A 94 3.69 -18.43 -4.10
N LEU A 95 3.91 -17.15 -3.89
CA LEU A 95 5.25 -16.61 -3.64
C LEU A 95 5.85 -17.08 -2.31
N LEU A 96 5.05 -17.18 -1.28
CA LEU A 96 5.49 -17.65 0.04
C LEU A 96 5.40 -19.17 0.22
N ALA A 97 4.82 -19.88 -0.73
CA ALA A 97 4.60 -21.34 -0.66
C ALA A 97 3.87 -21.74 0.63
N CYS A 98 2.80 -21.03 0.97
CA CYS A 98 2.02 -21.26 2.19
C CYS A 98 0.52 -21.37 1.89
N GLU A 99 -0.25 -21.75 2.89
CA GLU A 99 -1.70 -21.77 2.83
C GLU A 99 -2.31 -20.47 3.37
N GLU A 100 -3.59 -20.25 3.12
CA GLU A 100 -4.25 -19.01 3.53
C GLU A 100 -4.26 -18.82 5.05
N GLU A 101 -4.41 -19.91 5.80
CA GLU A 101 -4.36 -19.90 7.27
C GLU A 101 -3.01 -19.51 7.85
N ASP A 102 -1.94 -19.62 7.05
CA ASP A 102 -0.59 -19.21 7.43
C ASP A 102 -0.36 -17.70 7.21
N LEU A 103 -1.25 -17.05 6.46
CA LEU A 103 -1.16 -15.62 6.19
C LEU A 103 -1.79 -14.82 7.32
N GLN A 104 -1.07 -13.81 7.74
CA GLN A 104 -1.56 -12.87 8.73
C GLN A 104 -1.40 -11.46 8.20
N MET A 105 -2.48 -10.68 8.28
CA MET A 105 -2.38 -9.25 8.02
C MET A 105 -1.48 -8.65 9.09
N GLY A 106 -0.33 -8.15 8.67
CA GLY A 106 0.65 -7.62 9.61
C GLY A 106 0.13 -6.39 10.35
N LYS A 107 0.58 -6.22 11.57
CA LYS A 107 0.38 -4.99 12.34
C LYS A 107 0.93 -3.76 11.60
N LEU A 108 1.73 -4.00 10.59
CA LEU A 108 2.32 -3.01 9.68
C LEU A 108 1.32 -2.06 9.06
N VAL A 109 0.10 -2.52 8.87
CA VAL A 109 -1.01 -1.71 8.35
C VAL A 109 -1.27 -0.49 9.23
N PHE A 110 -0.97 -0.62 10.52
CA PHE A 110 -1.18 0.42 11.52
C PHE A 110 0.11 1.01 12.06
N TRP A 111 1.26 0.56 11.55
CA TRP A 111 2.55 0.97 12.08
C TRP A 111 3.37 1.70 11.03
N PRO A 112 3.63 3.01 11.21
CA PRO A 112 4.27 3.82 10.16
C PRO A 112 5.76 3.49 9.92
N PHE A 113 6.36 2.65 10.75
CA PHE A 113 7.80 2.41 10.70
C PHE A 113 8.20 1.15 9.93
N ILE A 114 7.25 0.39 9.45
CA ILE A 114 7.54 -0.88 8.83
C ILE A 114 6.98 -0.89 7.41
N LEU A 115 7.52 -0.06 6.63
CA LEU A 115 7.34 -0.08 5.19
C LEU A 115 8.62 -0.58 4.55
#